data_c26b985cfff505f8badc8c796a609633
#
_entry.id   c26b985cfff505f8badc8c796a609633
#
_cell.length_a   1.000
_cell.length_b   1.000
_cell.length_c   1.000
_cell.angle_alpha   90.00
_cell.angle_beta   90.00
_cell.angle_gamma   90.00
#
_symmetry.space_group_name_H-M   'P 1'
#
loop_
_entity.id
_entity.type
_entity.pdbx_description
1 polymer ?
#
loop_
_entity_poly.entity_id
_entity_poly.type
_entity_poly.pdbx_seq_one_letter_code
_entity_poly.pdbx_strand_id
1 'polypeptide(L)'
;MLSFNSYGEWTELPAANPEEQGFIDFDNLQERSDGYVYWWMMTSYSNRSEKFYIQTDCQAGRIKPLQEDYHNEPMGGGDLTSSTESEIGWYYPAPDTGIYRFVEVACEMARETPEEREKSIANLLMELEYKNKINKLSEEAEVKLKSEEAETKEAE
;
A
#
# COMPACT_ATOMS: atom_id res chain seq x y z
N MET A 1 -15.46 -14.89 -14.95
CA MET A 1 -15.30 -14.73 -13.49
C MET A 1 -13.86 -14.31 -13.24
N LEU A 2 -13.62 -13.05 -12.99
CA LEU A 2 -12.32 -12.58 -12.56
C LEU A 2 -12.20 -12.97 -11.08
N SER A 3 -11.34 -13.93 -10.78
CA SER A 3 -10.96 -14.20 -9.40
C SER A 3 -10.16 -12.98 -8.90
N PHE A 4 -10.82 -12.09 -8.20
CA PHE A 4 -10.12 -11.15 -7.35
C PHE A 4 -9.41 -11.98 -6.28
N ASN A 5 -8.09 -11.96 -6.29
CA ASN A 5 -7.30 -12.40 -5.15
C ASN A 5 -7.51 -11.37 -4.02
N SER A 6 -8.69 -11.41 -3.45
CA SER A 6 -8.96 -10.77 -2.19
C SER A 6 -8.28 -11.61 -1.11
N TYR A 7 -7.12 -11.22 -0.70
CA TYR A 7 -6.56 -11.63 0.59
C TYR A 7 -7.36 -10.90 1.70
N GLY A 8 -8.63 -11.29 1.88
CA GLY A 8 -9.51 -10.66 2.85
C GLY A 8 -9.77 -9.17 2.54
N GLU A 9 -9.70 -8.33 3.54
CA GLU A 9 -10.07 -6.90 3.54
C GLU A 9 -8.98 -5.97 2.98
N TRP A 10 -7.81 -6.49 2.57
CA TRP A 10 -6.62 -5.72 2.22
C TRP A 10 -6.50 -5.47 0.72
N THR A 11 -6.40 -4.20 0.33
CA THR A 11 -6.14 -3.77 -1.05
C THR A 11 -4.72 -3.26 -1.18
N GLU A 12 -3.96 -3.82 -2.13
CA GLU A 12 -2.60 -3.39 -2.40
C GLU A 12 -2.58 -1.99 -3.04
N LEU A 13 -1.69 -1.12 -2.53
CA LEU A 13 -1.32 0.13 -3.20
C LEU A 13 0.13 0.02 -3.68
N PRO A 14 0.46 0.64 -4.85
CA PRO A 14 1.82 0.62 -5.36
C PRO A 14 2.80 1.22 -4.35
N ALA A 15 3.75 0.43 -3.87
CA ALA A 15 4.85 0.92 -3.06
C ALA A 15 5.95 1.52 -3.94
N ALA A 16 6.70 2.48 -3.38
CA ALA A 16 7.89 3.03 -4.04
C ALA A 16 9.05 2.04 -4.10
N ASN A 17 9.08 1.06 -3.16
CA ASN A 17 10.06 0.00 -3.09
C ASN A 17 9.41 -1.34 -3.47
N PRO A 18 9.88 -2.05 -4.51
CA PRO A 18 9.29 -3.32 -4.94
C PRO A 18 9.45 -4.47 -3.93
N GLU A 19 10.32 -4.34 -2.92
CA GLU A 19 10.50 -5.33 -1.86
C GLU A 19 9.47 -5.17 -0.73
N GLU A 20 8.76 -4.05 -0.71
CA GLU A 20 7.75 -3.72 0.29
C GLU A 20 6.38 -3.65 -0.38
N GLN A 21 5.46 -4.51 0.03
CA GLN A 21 4.08 -4.45 -0.41
C GLN A 21 3.25 -3.72 0.63
N GLY A 22 2.62 -2.63 0.23
CA GLY A 22 1.75 -1.83 1.07
C GLY A 22 0.27 -2.07 0.76
N PHE A 23 -0.54 -2.19 1.82
CA PHE A 23 -1.96 -2.49 1.73
C PHE A 23 -2.78 -1.55 2.61
N ILE A 24 -4.00 -1.28 2.19
CA ILE A 24 -5.00 -0.54 2.96
C ILE A 24 -6.26 -1.39 3.16
N ASP A 25 -6.88 -1.27 4.34
CA ASP A 25 -8.16 -1.87 4.65
C ASP A 25 -9.28 -0.84 4.43
N PHE A 26 -9.98 -0.95 3.30
CA PHE A 26 -11.07 -0.04 2.96
C PHE A 26 -12.37 -0.37 3.69
N ASP A 27 -12.56 -1.60 4.17
CA ASP A 27 -13.78 -2.00 4.87
C ASP A 27 -13.87 -1.35 6.25
N ASN A 28 -12.72 -1.11 6.88
CA ASN A 28 -12.60 -0.47 8.18
C ASN A 28 -12.18 1.01 8.11
N LEU A 29 -12.14 1.59 6.91
CA LEU A 29 -11.85 3.00 6.72
C LEU A 29 -13.11 3.84 6.97
N GLN A 30 -13.02 4.79 7.92
CA GLN A 30 -14.14 5.63 8.30
C GLN A 30 -13.74 7.01 8.80
N GLU A 31 -14.51 8.02 8.43
CA GLU A 31 -14.51 9.32 9.11
C GLU A 31 -15.39 9.23 10.38
N ARG A 32 -14.88 9.73 11.50
CA ARG A 32 -15.62 9.77 12.77
C ARG A 32 -16.14 11.17 13.06
N SER A 33 -16.99 11.25 14.11
CA SER A 33 -17.63 12.51 14.55
C SER A 33 -16.64 13.58 15.01
N ASP A 34 -15.38 13.23 15.28
CA ASP A 34 -14.30 14.16 15.61
C ASP A 34 -13.67 14.81 14.35
N GLY A 35 -14.10 14.43 13.15
CA GLY A 35 -13.64 14.96 11.88
C GLY A 35 -12.33 14.35 11.38
N TYR A 36 -11.83 13.30 12.04
CA TYR A 36 -10.66 12.55 11.60
C TYR A 36 -11.04 11.26 10.89
N VAL A 37 -10.16 10.82 9.97
CA VAL A 37 -10.29 9.53 9.27
C VAL A 37 -9.44 8.49 9.98
N TYR A 38 -10.03 7.32 10.23
CA TYR A 38 -9.39 6.19 10.90
C TYR A 38 -9.33 5.00 9.95
N TRP A 39 -8.17 4.38 9.85
CA TRP A 39 -7.92 3.29 8.91
C TRP A 39 -6.72 2.45 9.30
N TRP A 40 -6.62 1.28 8.69
CA TRP A 40 -5.49 0.37 8.86
C TRP A 40 -4.61 0.35 7.61
N MET A 41 -3.31 0.39 7.82
CA MET A 41 -2.29 0.12 6.83
C MET A 41 -1.55 -1.16 7.19
N MET A 42 -1.08 -1.91 6.21
CA MET A 42 -0.19 -3.03 6.39
C MET A 42 0.99 -2.93 5.42
N THR A 43 2.17 -3.19 5.93
CA THR A 43 3.37 -3.47 5.11
C THR A 43 3.69 -4.95 5.24
N SER A 44 3.76 -5.64 4.10
CA SER A 44 4.09 -7.07 4.05
C SER A 44 5.48 -7.26 3.44
N TYR A 45 6.31 -8.02 4.14
CA TYR A 45 7.64 -8.43 3.72
C TYR A 45 7.64 -9.93 3.42
N SER A 46 8.75 -10.47 2.92
CA SER A 46 8.88 -11.89 2.60
C SER A 46 8.73 -12.84 3.80
N ASN A 47 9.01 -12.37 5.01
CA ASN A 47 9.04 -13.18 6.23
C ASN A 47 8.30 -12.58 7.44
N ARG A 48 7.64 -11.45 7.29
CA ARG A 48 6.88 -10.78 8.34
C ARG A 48 5.90 -9.78 7.76
N SER A 49 5.04 -9.24 8.59
CA SER A 49 4.20 -8.09 8.27
C SER A 49 3.96 -7.19 9.48
N GLU A 50 3.66 -5.95 9.18
CA GLU A 50 3.44 -4.89 10.16
C GLU A 50 2.13 -4.18 9.84
N LYS A 51 1.24 -4.01 10.83
CA LYS A 51 -0.01 -3.29 10.68
C LYS A 51 0.00 -2.04 11.54
N PHE A 52 -0.52 -0.96 11.00
CA PHE A 52 -0.61 0.33 11.68
C PHE A 52 -2.05 0.82 11.67
N TYR A 53 -2.59 1.13 12.84
CA TYR A 53 -3.85 1.83 12.96
C TYR A 53 -3.59 3.33 13.00
N ILE A 54 -4.17 4.08 12.06
CA ILE A 54 -3.79 5.45 11.79
C ILE A 54 -5.00 6.37 11.92
N GLN A 55 -4.80 7.47 12.62
CA GLN A 55 -5.70 8.63 12.66
C GLN A 55 -5.16 9.69 11.70
N THR A 56 -6.00 10.21 10.82
CA THR A 56 -5.61 11.20 9.80
C THR A 56 -6.47 12.45 9.90
N ASP A 57 -5.81 13.60 9.94
CA ASP A 57 -6.40 14.90 9.75
C ASP A 57 -6.26 15.29 8.27
N CYS A 58 -7.29 14.96 7.48
CA CYS A 58 -7.28 15.18 6.03
C CYS A 58 -7.26 16.67 5.66
N GLN A 59 -7.74 17.54 6.53
CA GLN A 59 -7.73 18.98 6.30
C GLN A 59 -6.32 19.57 6.48
N ALA A 60 -5.61 19.10 7.50
CA ALA A 60 -4.24 19.55 7.78
C ALA A 60 -3.16 18.74 7.05
N GLY A 61 -3.50 17.57 6.50
CA GLY A 61 -2.55 16.69 5.82
C GLY A 61 -1.56 16.01 6.77
N ARG A 62 -1.96 15.69 8.00
CA ARG A 62 -1.12 15.08 9.04
C ARG A 62 -1.72 13.77 9.54
N ILE A 63 -0.86 12.91 10.03
CA ILE A 63 -1.25 11.61 10.59
C ILE A 63 -0.69 11.38 11.97
N LYS A 64 -1.35 10.47 12.69
CA LYS A 64 -0.91 9.97 13.99
C LYS A 64 -1.14 8.47 14.03
N PRO A 65 -0.09 7.65 14.05
CA PRO A 65 -0.20 6.23 14.37
C PRO A 65 -0.76 6.06 15.79
N LEU A 66 -1.70 5.17 15.96
CA LEU A 66 -2.33 4.88 17.26
C LEU A 66 -1.89 3.53 17.81
N GLN A 67 -1.72 2.54 16.91
CA GLN A 67 -1.38 1.16 17.27
C GLN A 67 -0.46 0.56 16.22
N GLU A 68 0.44 -0.30 16.65
CA GLU A 68 1.40 -1.04 15.84
C GLU A 68 1.34 -2.51 16.20
N ASP A 69 1.04 -3.36 15.20
CA ASP A 69 0.93 -4.80 15.33
C ASP A 69 1.98 -5.48 14.43
N TYR A 70 2.72 -6.42 14.98
CA TYR A 70 3.78 -7.15 14.30
C TYR A 70 3.42 -8.64 14.20
N HIS A 71 3.51 -9.19 13.01
CA HIS A 71 3.26 -10.60 12.70
C HIS A 71 4.52 -11.27 12.18
N ASN A 72 4.73 -12.54 12.52
CA ASN A 72 5.91 -13.32 12.11
C ASN A 72 5.79 -13.97 10.72
N GLU A 73 4.68 -13.72 10.01
CA GLU A 73 4.45 -14.14 8.62
C GLU A 73 3.96 -12.98 7.75
N PRO A 74 4.09 -13.09 6.42
CA PRO A 74 3.53 -12.11 5.49
C PRO A 74 2.01 -11.97 5.62
N MET A 75 1.47 -10.88 5.11
CA MET A 75 0.04 -10.64 4.96
C MET A 75 -0.77 -10.71 6.26
N GLY A 76 -0.16 -10.35 7.39
CA GLY A 76 -0.79 -10.43 8.71
C GLY A 76 -1.03 -11.86 9.19
N GLY A 77 -0.34 -12.83 8.59
CA GLY A 77 -0.40 -14.24 8.96
C GLY A 77 0.47 -14.57 10.17
N GLY A 78 0.41 -15.84 10.57
CA GLY A 78 1.17 -16.34 11.70
C GLY A 78 0.73 -15.75 13.05
N ASP A 79 1.66 -15.77 13.99
CA ASP A 79 1.42 -15.26 15.34
C ASP A 79 1.58 -13.74 15.39
N LEU A 80 0.73 -13.08 16.17
CA LEU A 80 0.92 -11.70 16.59
C LEU A 80 2.04 -11.66 17.64
N THR A 81 3.22 -11.19 17.23
CA THR A 81 4.42 -11.18 18.08
C THR A 81 4.51 -9.96 18.99
N SER A 82 3.88 -8.86 18.58
CA SER A 82 3.80 -7.63 19.36
C SER A 82 2.57 -6.83 18.96
N SER A 83 1.92 -6.21 19.94
CA SER A 83 0.85 -5.22 19.73
C SER A 83 1.04 -4.11 20.74
N THR A 84 1.34 -2.90 20.30
CA THR A 84 1.67 -1.77 21.15
C THR A 84 0.94 -0.50 20.71
N GLU A 85 0.60 0.34 21.69
CA GLU A 85 0.19 1.71 21.36
C GLU A 85 1.40 2.48 20.80
N SER A 86 1.19 3.23 19.74
CA SER A 86 2.26 4.04 19.16
C SER A 86 2.52 5.29 20.01
N GLU A 87 3.79 5.54 20.32
CA GLU A 87 4.23 6.76 20.99
C GLU A 87 4.45 7.94 20.03
N ILE A 88 4.29 7.71 18.72
CA ILE A 88 4.47 8.73 17.69
C ILE A 88 3.29 9.70 17.74
N GLY A 89 3.58 10.98 17.88
CA GLY A 89 2.59 12.04 17.82
C GLY A 89 2.18 12.38 16.38
N TRP A 90 1.48 13.50 16.21
CA TRP A 90 1.12 14.03 14.90
C TRP A 90 2.37 14.41 14.08
N TYR A 91 2.43 13.98 12.84
CA TYR A 91 3.45 14.39 11.89
C TYR A 91 2.89 14.54 10.48
N TYR A 92 3.63 15.25 9.62
CA TYR A 92 3.28 15.44 8.22
C TYR A 92 4.09 14.46 7.36
N PRO A 93 3.46 13.52 6.66
CA PRO A 93 4.17 12.68 5.72
C PRO A 93 4.84 13.52 4.63
N ALA A 94 6.08 13.20 4.30
CA ALA A 94 6.77 13.90 3.23
C ALA A 94 6.12 13.58 1.87
N PRO A 95 5.94 14.56 0.99
CA PRO A 95 5.50 14.32 -0.39
C PRO A 95 6.40 13.27 -1.06
N ASP A 96 5.86 12.55 -2.03
CA ASP A 96 6.56 11.49 -2.78
C ASP A 96 6.98 10.25 -1.96
N THR A 97 6.50 10.12 -0.73
CA THR A 97 6.66 8.91 0.07
C THR A 97 5.48 7.97 -0.08
N GLY A 98 5.69 6.67 0.16
CA GLY A 98 4.62 5.68 0.13
C GLY A 98 3.49 6.03 1.09
N ILE A 99 3.82 6.42 2.34
CA ILE A 99 2.81 6.80 3.35
C ILE A 99 1.99 8.03 2.91
N TYR A 100 2.58 9.00 2.23
CA TYR A 100 1.87 10.16 1.69
C TYR A 100 0.76 9.73 0.72
N ARG A 101 1.08 8.79 -0.19
CA ARG A 101 0.09 8.24 -1.13
C ARG A 101 -1.04 7.49 -0.43
N PHE A 102 -0.75 6.74 0.62
CA PHE A 102 -1.77 6.08 1.44
C PHE A 102 -2.72 7.08 2.09
N VAL A 103 -2.20 8.20 2.60
CA VAL A 103 -3.00 9.27 3.21
C VAL A 103 -3.92 9.93 2.18
N GLU A 104 -3.42 10.23 0.98
CA GLU A 104 -4.25 10.78 -0.11
C GLU A 104 -5.42 9.85 -0.44
N VAL A 105 -5.14 8.57 -0.66
CA VAL A 105 -6.16 7.56 -0.98
C VAL A 105 -7.16 7.40 0.18
N ALA A 106 -6.70 7.31 1.42
CA ALA A 106 -7.57 7.18 2.57
C ALA A 106 -8.50 8.39 2.73
N CYS A 107 -7.99 9.61 2.54
CA CYS A 107 -8.78 10.84 2.64
C CYS A 107 -9.80 10.98 1.48
N GLU A 108 -9.44 10.55 0.29
CA GLU A 108 -10.35 10.55 -0.86
C GLU A 108 -11.48 9.55 -0.64
N MET A 109 -11.14 8.30 -0.35
CA MET A 109 -12.09 7.20 -0.17
C MET A 109 -13.04 7.38 1.04
N ALA A 110 -12.58 8.06 2.10
CA ALA A 110 -13.41 8.33 3.27
C ALA A 110 -14.59 9.26 2.99
N ARG A 111 -14.49 10.10 1.96
CA ARG A 111 -15.54 11.06 1.54
C ARG A 111 -16.54 10.45 0.58
N GLU A 112 -16.25 9.30 0.02
CA GLU A 112 -17.07 8.63 -0.96
C GLU A 112 -18.17 7.79 -0.31
N THR A 113 -19.31 7.66 -0.99
CA THR A 113 -20.32 6.67 -0.66
C THR A 113 -19.75 5.25 -0.89
N PRO A 114 -20.34 4.21 -0.29
CA PRO A 114 -19.91 2.82 -0.52
C PRO A 114 -19.86 2.43 -2.01
N GLU A 115 -20.84 2.89 -2.81
CA GLU A 115 -20.89 2.61 -4.25
C GLU A 115 -19.79 3.34 -5.04
N GLU A 116 -19.51 4.60 -4.69
CA GLU A 116 -18.42 5.37 -5.29
C GLU A 116 -17.07 4.76 -4.93
N ARG A 117 -16.89 4.39 -3.68
CA ARG A 117 -15.69 3.74 -3.18
C ARG A 117 -15.39 2.42 -3.91
N GLU A 118 -16.40 1.58 -4.14
CA GLU A 118 -16.23 0.34 -4.90
C GLU A 118 -15.71 0.61 -6.32
N LYS A 119 -16.24 1.63 -7.00
CA LYS A 119 -15.75 2.06 -8.33
C LYS A 119 -14.33 2.60 -8.29
N SER A 120 -14.02 3.42 -7.27
CA SER A 120 -12.68 4.00 -7.10
C SER A 120 -11.64 2.91 -6.80
N ILE A 121 -11.98 1.91 -5.99
CA ILE A 121 -11.13 0.74 -5.73
C ILE A 121 -10.89 -0.04 -7.03
N ALA A 122 -11.93 -0.30 -7.82
CA ALA A 122 -11.79 -1.00 -9.09
C ALA A 122 -10.86 -0.26 -10.07
N ASN A 123 -10.97 1.07 -10.16
CA ASN A 123 -10.08 1.90 -10.97
C ASN A 123 -8.63 1.86 -10.47
N LEU A 124 -8.42 1.92 -9.15
CA LEU A 124 -7.11 1.83 -8.52
C LEU A 124 -6.42 0.50 -8.84
N LEU A 125 -7.17 -0.62 -8.77
CA LEU A 125 -6.66 -1.95 -9.11
C LEU A 125 -6.29 -2.06 -10.60
N MET A 126 -7.08 -1.47 -11.50
CA MET A 126 -6.75 -1.43 -12.94
C MET A 126 -5.49 -0.61 -13.21
N GLU A 127 -5.30 0.53 -12.53
CA GLU A 127 -4.04 1.30 -12.62
C GLU A 127 -2.84 0.49 -12.14
N LEU A 128 -3.01 -0.25 -11.05
CA LEU A 128 -1.96 -1.10 -10.48
C LEU A 128 -1.56 -2.21 -11.46
N GLU A 129 -2.53 -2.91 -12.03
CA GLU A 129 -2.27 -3.94 -13.04
C GLU A 129 -1.56 -3.39 -14.27
N TYR A 130 -1.98 -2.21 -14.73
CA TYR A 130 -1.34 -1.55 -15.86
C TYR A 130 0.12 -1.19 -15.56
N LYS A 131 0.40 -0.57 -14.42
CA LYS A 131 1.77 -0.23 -13.98
C LYS A 131 2.65 -1.47 -13.85
N ASN A 132 2.13 -2.53 -13.24
CA ASN A 132 2.87 -3.79 -13.09
C ASN A 132 3.23 -4.41 -14.45
N LYS A 133 2.31 -4.35 -15.41
CA LYS A 133 2.56 -4.82 -16.77
C LYS A 133 3.63 -4.01 -17.49
N ILE A 134 3.61 -2.68 -17.36
CA ILE A 134 4.63 -1.79 -17.95
C ILE A 134 6.00 -2.05 -17.31
N ASN A 135 6.08 -2.17 -16.00
CA ASN A 135 7.33 -2.46 -15.30
C ASN A 135 7.94 -3.79 -15.77
N LYS A 136 7.12 -4.84 -15.86
CA LYS A 136 7.56 -6.15 -16.36
C LYS A 136 8.11 -6.08 -17.79
N LEU A 137 7.43 -5.36 -18.70
CA LEU A 137 7.91 -5.17 -20.07
C LEU A 137 9.22 -4.39 -20.12
N SER A 138 9.40 -3.40 -19.25
CA SER A 138 10.64 -2.63 -19.13
C SER A 138 11.80 -3.51 -18.66
N GLU A 139 11.59 -4.34 -17.63
CA GLU A 139 12.59 -5.28 -17.12
C GLU A 139 13.00 -6.31 -18.19
N GLU A 140 12.04 -6.87 -18.91
CA GLU A 140 12.29 -7.82 -20.01
C GLU A 140 13.10 -7.16 -21.14
N ALA A 141 12.83 -5.89 -21.48
CA ALA A 141 13.58 -5.13 -22.48
C ALA A 141 15.02 -4.85 -22.03
N GLU A 142 15.24 -4.48 -20.76
CA GLU A 142 16.58 -4.27 -20.21
C GLU A 142 17.41 -5.54 -20.19
N VAL A 143 16.83 -6.69 -19.82
CA VAL A 143 17.51 -7.99 -19.83
C VAL A 143 17.94 -8.34 -21.26
N LYS A 144 17.07 -8.12 -22.25
CA LYS A 144 17.38 -8.39 -23.65
C LYS A 144 18.51 -7.51 -24.16
N LEU A 145 18.50 -6.21 -23.87
CA LEU A 145 19.56 -5.28 -24.24
C LEU A 145 20.93 -5.71 -23.66
N LYS A 146 20.97 -6.07 -22.39
CA LYS A 146 22.19 -6.54 -21.73
C LYS A 146 22.73 -7.84 -22.33
N SER A 147 21.85 -8.76 -22.78
CA SER A 147 22.27 -9.99 -23.45
C SER A 147 22.86 -9.71 -24.83
N GLU A 148 22.28 -8.82 -25.63
CA GLU A 148 22.78 -8.41 -26.94
C GLU A 148 24.14 -7.68 -26.85
N GLU A 149 24.34 -6.84 -25.82
CA GLU A 149 25.63 -6.18 -25.56
C GLU A 149 26.74 -7.17 -25.13
N ALA A 150 26.38 -8.23 -24.41
CA ALA A 150 27.34 -9.27 -24.02
C ALA A 150 27.81 -10.09 -25.21
N GLU A 151 26.89 -10.49 -26.10
CA GLU A 151 27.21 -11.24 -27.31
C GLU A 151 28.12 -10.45 -28.27
N THR A 152 27.90 -9.13 -28.38
CA THR A 152 28.78 -8.27 -29.22
C THR A 152 30.18 -8.11 -28.69
N LYS A 153 30.38 -8.17 -27.36
CA LYS A 153 31.72 -8.09 -26.73
C LYS A 153 32.52 -9.37 -26.80
N GLU A 154 31.89 -10.53 -26.94
CA GLU A 154 32.57 -11.82 -27.12
C GLU A 154 32.98 -12.08 -28.59
N ALA A 155 32.45 -11.29 -29.54
CA ALA A 155 32.71 -11.42 -30.96
C ALA A 155 33.91 -10.55 -31.48
N GLU A 156 34.50 -9.70 -30.65
CA GLU A 156 35.73 -8.92 -30.93
C GLU A 156 36.97 -9.57 -30.35
#